data_9bf23b8e285568a3acb4a55c1af8f265
#
_entry.id   9bf23b8e285568a3acb4a55c1af8f265
#
_cell.length_a   1.000
_cell.length_b   1.000
_cell.length_c   1.000
_cell.angle_alpha   90.00
_cell.angle_beta   90.00
_cell.angle_gamma   90.00
#
_symmetry.space_group_name_H-M   'P 1'
#
loop_
_entity.id
_entity.type
_entity.pdbx_description
1 polymer ?
#
loop_
_entity_poly.entity_id
_entity_poly.type
_entity_poly.pdbx_seq_one_letter_code
_entity_poly.pdbx_strand_id
1 'polypeptide(L)'
;MTKTVACLAGDGVGPELMAAATRALDRVAALHHFELDDRHLPFAGEAVTRSGHPLPPETRAGYRDVDAILVASPDEPAFAGVKADLHLAWRAARVHVDPTHDLVVAGPVGEWANATALSHAFSCAASRRGRISVVGETPAWRSALESERARWDGLDVEELTLGETLVRLGEDATSLDVVVTEAHLVDALVDAAAAFAGSHAVVAHAWLPDEGPGVFAPGRTASADVAGFGVVDPTGMLLATSLMLAEGLKRRSASRTLERAVGTAADGNGHADTRAFTDAVIDLLPQSRTDVELFDGAWR
;
A
#
# COMPACT_ATOMS: atom_id res chain seq x y z
N MET A 1 22.07 -3.49 -7.92
CA MET A 1 21.76 -2.06 -7.91
C MET A 1 21.08 -1.78 -6.59
N THR A 2 21.64 -0.90 -5.80
CA THR A 2 21.12 -0.52 -4.48
C THR A 2 19.79 0.20 -4.63
N LYS A 3 18.82 -0.12 -3.80
CA LYS A 3 17.53 0.56 -3.69
C LYS A 3 17.50 1.40 -2.44
N THR A 4 17.06 2.65 -2.55
CA THR A 4 17.01 3.58 -1.43
C THR A 4 15.57 3.81 -0.99
N VAL A 5 15.29 3.64 0.30
CA VAL A 5 13.97 3.83 0.91
C VAL A 5 14.06 4.84 2.04
N ALA A 6 13.24 5.88 2.00
CA ALA A 6 13.07 6.76 3.14
C ALA A 6 12.02 6.19 4.10
N CYS A 7 12.40 6.02 5.36
CA CYS A 7 11.58 5.47 6.42
C CYS A 7 11.12 6.60 7.36
N LEU A 8 9.80 6.85 7.41
CA LEU A 8 9.14 7.84 8.25
C LEU A 8 8.30 7.11 9.30
N ALA A 9 8.87 6.87 10.48
CA ALA A 9 8.20 6.09 11.51
C ALA A 9 6.97 6.83 12.11
N GLY A 10 7.13 8.12 12.40
CA GLY A 10 6.11 8.88 13.14
C GLY A 10 6.07 8.52 14.62
N ASP A 11 5.01 8.94 15.29
CA ASP A 11 4.84 8.78 16.73
C ASP A 11 4.06 7.49 17.10
N GLY A 12 3.83 7.32 18.40
CA GLY A 12 3.01 6.25 18.93
C GLY A 12 3.56 4.86 18.58
N VAL A 13 2.78 4.08 17.86
CA VAL A 13 3.12 2.72 17.42
C VAL A 13 4.02 2.69 16.17
N GLY A 14 4.24 3.84 15.53
CA GLY A 14 5.01 3.93 14.29
C GLY A 14 6.41 3.34 14.35
N PRO A 15 7.22 3.60 15.39
CA PRO A 15 8.55 3.02 15.52
C PRO A 15 8.56 1.48 15.56
N GLU A 16 7.60 0.85 16.25
CA GLU A 16 7.53 -0.62 16.30
C GLU A 16 7.04 -1.23 14.99
N LEU A 17 6.09 -0.58 14.29
CA LEU A 17 5.65 -0.99 12.97
C LEU A 17 6.77 -0.84 11.93
N MET A 18 7.52 0.26 11.97
CA MET A 18 8.67 0.48 11.08
C MET A 18 9.76 -0.57 11.30
N ALA A 19 10.04 -0.92 12.57
CA ALA A 19 10.99 -1.96 12.89
C ALA A 19 10.56 -3.35 12.36
N ALA A 20 9.26 -3.66 12.40
CA ALA A 20 8.73 -4.88 11.79
C ALA A 20 8.93 -4.88 10.26
N ALA A 21 8.62 -3.76 9.61
CA ALA A 21 8.75 -3.59 8.17
C ALA A 21 10.20 -3.71 7.69
N THR A 22 11.15 -3.01 8.34
CA THR A 22 12.56 -3.04 7.95
C THR A 22 13.17 -4.41 8.14
N ARG A 23 12.87 -5.12 9.24
CA ARG A 23 13.31 -6.50 9.44
C ARG A 23 12.84 -7.47 8.34
N ALA A 24 11.57 -7.39 7.94
CA ALA A 24 11.03 -8.20 6.87
C ALA A 24 11.64 -7.80 5.51
N LEU A 25 11.82 -6.51 5.26
CA LEU A 25 12.40 -5.97 4.05
C LEU A 25 13.85 -6.40 3.86
N ASP A 26 14.67 -6.36 4.91
CA ASP A 26 16.07 -6.83 4.90
C ASP A 26 16.16 -8.31 4.53
N ARG A 27 15.28 -9.13 5.14
CA ARG A 27 15.25 -10.57 4.86
C ARG A 27 14.85 -10.86 3.40
N VAL A 28 13.86 -10.13 2.89
CA VAL A 28 13.40 -10.24 1.49
C VAL A 28 14.46 -9.72 0.52
N ALA A 29 15.14 -8.61 0.85
CA ALA A 29 16.23 -8.07 0.03
C ALA A 29 17.39 -9.07 -0.11
N ALA A 30 17.80 -9.70 0.99
CA ALA A 30 18.80 -10.74 0.99
C ALA A 30 18.40 -11.97 0.14
N LEU A 31 17.14 -12.41 0.27
CA LEU A 31 16.59 -13.56 -0.47
C LEU A 31 16.52 -13.31 -1.98
N HIS A 32 16.17 -12.08 -2.38
CA HIS A 32 16.04 -11.68 -3.79
C HIS A 32 17.29 -10.98 -4.36
N HIS A 33 18.42 -10.99 -3.62
CA HIS A 33 19.73 -10.49 -4.04
C HIS A 33 19.72 -9.05 -4.55
N PHE A 34 19.11 -8.14 -3.82
CA PHE A 34 19.26 -6.70 -4.03
C PHE A 34 19.74 -6.01 -2.76
N GLU A 35 20.51 -4.95 -2.94
CA GLU A 35 20.97 -4.11 -1.84
C GLU A 35 19.91 -3.08 -1.50
N LEU A 36 19.77 -2.79 -0.21
CA LEU A 36 18.87 -1.80 0.35
C LEU A 36 19.65 -0.76 1.15
N ASP A 37 19.30 0.51 0.95
CA ASP A 37 19.71 1.66 1.76
C ASP A 37 18.44 2.25 2.39
N ASP A 38 18.14 1.86 3.63
CA ASP A 38 17.00 2.36 4.39
C ASP A 38 17.41 3.57 5.23
N ARG A 39 16.84 4.72 4.90
CA ARG A 39 17.13 6.01 5.53
C ARG A 39 16.04 6.38 6.50
N HIS A 40 16.29 6.21 7.79
CA HIS A 40 15.38 6.66 8.84
C HIS A 40 15.49 8.18 9.00
N LEU A 41 14.42 8.89 8.67
CA LEU A 41 14.37 10.34 8.70
C LEU A 41 13.48 10.82 9.86
N PRO A 42 13.87 11.90 10.56
CA PRO A 42 13.05 12.47 11.63
C PRO A 42 11.67 12.90 11.11
N PHE A 43 10.60 12.46 11.77
CA PHE A 43 9.25 12.72 11.34
C PHE A 43 8.31 12.86 12.54
N ALA A 44 7.29 13.73 12.44
CA ALA A 44 6.29 13.99 13.49
C ALA A 44 6.91 14.45 14.83
N GLY A 45 6.57 13.85 15.96
CA GLY A 45 7.00 14.27 17.29
C GLY A 45 8.50 14.11 17.54
N GLU A 46 9.13 13.05 16.98
CA GLU A 46 10.59 12.93 17.02
C GLU A 46 11.26 14.15 16.36
N ALA A 47 10.76 14.56 15.19
CA ALA A 47 11.27 15.71 14.48
C ALA A 47 11.04 17.02 15.26
N VAL A 48 9.86 17.16 15.88
CA VAL A 48 9.56 18.32 16.76
C VAL A 48 10.55 18.38 17.93
N THR A 49 10.83 17.25 18.56
CA THR A 49 11.78 17.19 19.68
C THR A 49 13.18 17.59 19.26
N ARG A 50 13.61 17.22 18.04
CA ARG A 50 14.98 17.50 17.54
C ARG A 50 15.15 18.89 16.94
N SER A 51 14.15 19.39 16.21
CA SER A 51 14.27 20.60 15.38
C SER A 51 13.14 21.62 15.59
N GLY A 52 12.13 21.31 16.41
CA GLY A 52 10.95 22.16 16.61
C GLY A 52 9.92 22.12 15.48
N HIS A 53 10.12 21.27 14.46
CA HIS A 53 9.21 21.19 13.31
C HIS A 53 8.89 19.74 12.94
N PRO A 54 7.61 19.36 12.74
CA PRO A 54 7.21 17.95 12.52
C PRO A 54 7.68 17.38 11.15
N LEU A 55 8.02 18.24 10.21
CA LEU A 55 8.57 17.86 8.90
C LEU A 55 9.70 18.83 8.53
N PRO A 56 10.92 18.66 9.10
CA PRO A 56 12.01 19.60 8.93
C PRO A 56 12.60 19.56 7.51
N PRO A 57 13.33 20.61 7.10
CA PRO A 57 13.94 20.69 5.76
C PRO A 57 14.86 19.51 5.43
N GLU A 58 15.57 18.97 6.41
CA GLU A 58 16.43 17.79 6.24
C GLU A 58 15.64 16.54 5.85
N THR A 59 14.49 16.31 6.46
CA THR A 59 13.58 15.22 6.10
C THR A 59 13.03 15.42 4.69
N ARG A 60 12.62 16.66 4.36
CA ARG A 60 12.14 17.01 3.01
C ARG A 60 13.19 16.79 1.94
N ALA A 61 14.45 17.10 2.22
CA ALA A 61 15.57 16.83 1.32
C ALA A 61 15.85 15.32 1.22
N GLY A 62 15.81 14.60 2.35
CA GLY A 62 16.16 13.19 2.44
C GLY A 62 15.23 12.26 1.69
N TYR A 63 13.93 12.57 1.56
CA TYR A 63 12.99 11.70 0.85
C TYR A 63 12.77 12.05 -0.64
N ARG A 64 13.37 13.10 -1.15
CA ARG A 64 13.24 13.47 -2.58
C ARG A 64 14.10 12.64 -3.52
N ASP A 65 15.25 12.21 -3.02
CA ASP A 65 16.23 11.45 -3.80
C ASP A 65 16.31 10.00 -3.31
N VAL A 66 15.16 9.32 -3.38
CA VAL A 66 15.00 7.90 -3.01
C VAL A 66 14.14 7.17 -4.04
N ASP A 67 14.16 5.84 -4.03
CA ASP A 67 13.29 5.02 -4.90
C ASP A 67 11.84 4.96 -4.37
N ALA A 68 11.67 5.00 -3.04
CA ALA A 68 10.35 4.92 -2.39
C ALA A 68 10.38 5.51 -0.97
N ILE A 69 9.19 5.84 -0.45
CA ILE A 69 9.00 6.34 0.91
C ILE A 69 8.03 5.41 1.63
N LEU A 70 8.44 4.91 2.80
CA LEU A 70 7.62 4.08 3.67
C LEU A 70 7.24 4.87 4.91
N VAL A 71 5.93 4.98 5.20
CA VAL A 71 5.39 5.74 6.33
C VAL A 71 4.64 4.78 7.25
N ALA A 72 4.99 4.74 8.54
CA ALA A 72 4.31 3.84 9.46
C ALA A 72 3.08 4.46 10.14
N SER A 73 3.04 5.79 10.25
CA SER A 73 1.92 6.53 10.86
C SER A 73 1.31 7.52 9.88
N PRO A 74 0.42 7.07 8.95
CA PRO A 74 -0.20 7.95 7.95
C PRO A 74 -1.23 8.93 8.55
N ASP A 75 -1.68 8.71 9.78
CA ASP A 75 -2.63 9.57 10.48
C ASP A 75 -1.96 10.83 11.07
N GLU A 76 -0.64 10.91 11.04
CA GLU A 76 0.10 12.08 11.50
C GLU A 76 -0.20 13.33 10.66
N PRO A 77 -0.49 14.49 11.27
CA PRO A 77 -0.74 15.73 10.53
C PRO A 77 0.41 16.12 9.59
N ALA A 78 1.66 15.79 9.94
CA ALA A 78 2.83 16.03 9.11
C ALA A 78 2.81 15.28 7.77
N PHE A 79 2.06 14.18 7.68
CA PHE A 79 1.91 13.40 6.44
C PHE A 79 1.23 14.18 5.31
N ALA A 80 0.33 15.11 5.65
CA ALA A 80 -0.26 16.03 4.66
C ALA A 80 0.82 16.87 3.95
N GLY A 81 1.86 17.28 4.70
CA GLY A 81 3.01 17.99 4.13
C GLY A 81 3.83 17.13 3.16
N VAL A 82 4.04 15.85 3.48
CA VAL A 82 4.73 14.91 2.57
C VAL A 82 3.95 14.76 1.26
N LYS A 83 2.63 14.57 1.35
CA LYS A 83 1.76 14.44 0.15
C LYS A 83 1.79 15.69 -0.72
N ALA A 84 1.77 16.87 -0.10
CA ALA A 84 1.81 18.14 -0.82
C ALA A 84 3.17 18.38 -1.52
N ASP A 85 4.28 18.03 -0.87
CA ASP A 85 5.63 18.24 -1.40
C ASP A 85 5.94 17.37 -2.63
N LEU A 86 5.32 16.20 -2.72
CA LEU A 86 5.62 15.21 -3.75
C LEU A 86 4.65 15.27 -4.94
N HIS A 87 3.70 16.19 -4.95
CA HIS A 87 2.71 16.34 -6.02
C HIS A 87 2.03 15.01 -6.41
N LEU A 88 1.61 14.27 -5.40
CA LEU A 88 1.00 12.96 -5.60
C LEU A 88 -0.28 13.10 -6.43
N ALA A 89 -0.36 12.37 -7.54
CA ALA A 89 -1.43 12.52 -8.52
C ALA A 89 -2.57 11.51 -8.28
N TRP A 90 -2.23 10.29 -7.94
CA TRP A 90 -3.22 9.25 -7.72
C TRP A 90 -2.89 8.40 -6.51
N ARG A 91 -3.90 7.72 -5.99
CA ARG A 91 -3.74 6.77 -4.90
C ARG A 91 -4.42 5.45 -5.22
N ALA A 92 -3.87 4.39 -4.69
CA ALA A 92 -4.46 3.06 -4.70
C ALA A 92 -4.39 2.47 -3.29
N ALA A 93 -5.48 1.88 -2.84
CA ALA A 93 -5.52 1.05 -1.65
C ALA A 93 -5.68 -0.40 -2.08
N ARG A 94 -4.78 -1.28 -1.65
CA ARG A 94 -4.93 -2.71 -1.80
C ARG A 94 -5.59 -3.25 -0.54
N VAL A 95 -6.69 -3.94 -0.70
CA VAL A 95 -7.46 -4.56 0.39
C VAL A 95 -7.46 -6.06 0.18
N HIS A 96 -6.90 -6.81 1.11
CA HIS A 96 -6.91 -8.26 1.08
C HIS A 96 -8.25 -8.76 1.63
N VAL A 97 -9.14 -9.19 0.74
CA VAL A 97 -10.49 -9.65 1.12
C VAL A 97 -10.49 -11.10 1.62
N ASP A 98 -9.53 -11.89 1.16
CA ASP A 98 -9.19 -13.22 1.67
C ASP A 98 -7.71 -13.54 1.34
N PRO A 99 -7.14 -14.67 1.81
CA PRO A 99 -5.73 -15.02 1.58
C PRO A 99 -5.33 -15.15 0.11
N THR A 100 -6.31 -15.34 -0.79
CA THR A 100 -6.07 -15.60 -2.22
C THR A 100 -6.53 -14.46 -3.12
N HIS A 101 -7.33 -13.52 -2.58
CA HIS A 101 -7.91 -12.42 -3.33
C HIS A 101 -7.65 -11.08 -2.68
N ASP A 102 -7.18 -10.16 -3.49
CA ASP A 102 -7.06 -8.75 -3.15
C ASP A 102 -7.86 -7.90 -4.13
N LEU A 103 -8.38 -6.81 -3.64
CA LEU A 103 -9.09 -5.77 -4.35
C LEU A 103 -8.24 -4.49 -4.34
N VAL A 104 -8.17 -3.78 -5.45
CA VAL A 104 -7.58 -2.45 -5.51
C VAL A 104 -8.68 -1.41 -5.63
N VAL A 105 -8.76 -0.49 -4.68
CA VAL A 105 -9.58 0.72 -4.77
C VAL A 105 -8.67 1.89 -5.11
N ALA A 106 -8.88 2.54 -6.25
CA ALA A 106 -8.01 3.59 -6.76
C ALA A 106 -8.79 4.86 -7.12
N GLY A 107 -8.09 5.98 -7.11
CA GLY A 107 -8.65 7.25 -7.54
C GLY A 107 -7.63 8.38 -7.49
N PRO A 108 -8.00 9.57 -7.97
CA PRO A 108 -7.14 10.74 -7.93
C PRO A 108 -6.95 11.24 -6.50
N VAL A 109 -5.82 11.87 -6.23
CA VAL A 109 -5.57 12.58 -4.97
C VAL A 109 -6.36 13.90 -4.94
N GLY A 110 -6.63 14.49 -6.12
CA GLY A 110 -7.48 15.66 -6.28
C GLY A 110 -8.20 15.61 -7.63
N GLU A 111 -9.29 16.35 -7.79
CA GLU A 111 -10.13 16.34 -9.00
C GLU A 111 -9.38 16.65 -10.32
N TRP A 112 -8.26 17.39 -10.22
CA TRP A 112 -7.40 17.71 -11.37
C TRP A 112 -6.68 16.49 -11.97
N ALA A 113 -6.56 15.39 -11.22
CA ALA A 113 -5.79 14.20 -11.60
C ALA A 113 -6.65 13.05 -12.15
N ASN A 114 -7.92 13.29 -12.55
CA ASN A 114 -8.83 12.24 -13.00
C ASN A 114 -8.27 11.41 -14.16
N ALA A 115 -7.68 12.02 -15.18
CA ALA A 115 -7.12 11.32 -16.33
C ALA A 115 -5.92 10.44 -15.93
N THR A 116 -5.02 10.97 -15.09
CA THR A 116 -3.86 10.23 -14.56
C THR A 116 -4.32 9.03 -13.74
N ALA A 117 -5.28 9.22 -12.82
CA ALA A 117 -5.79 8.13 -11.98
C ALA A 117 -6.45 7.02 -12.80
N LEU A 118 -7.25 7.38 -13.81
CA LEU A 118 -7.86 6.40 -14.72
C LEU A 118 -6.78 5.65 -15.51
N SER A 119 -5.81 6.33 -16.10
CA SER A 119 -4.73 5.69 -16.86
C SER A 119 -3.95 4.67 -16.00
N HIS A 120 -3.61 5.03 -14.78
CA HIS A 120 -2.95 4.13 -13.84
C HIS A 120 -3.84 2.96 -13.41
N ALA A 121 -5.14 3.19 -13.16
CA ALA A 121 -6.07 2.14 -12.79
C ALA A 121 -6.28 1.12 -13.93
N PHE A 122 -6.40 1.59 -15.18
CA PHE A 122 -6.47 0.72 -16.36
C PHE A 122 -5.18 -0.09 -16.55
N SER A 123 -4.01 0.53 -16.39
CA SER A 123 -2.72 -0.17 -16.41
C SER A 123 -2.61 -1.20 -15.29
N CYS A 124 -3.11 -0.87 -14.09
CA CYS A 124 -3.18 -1.80 -12.96
C CYS A 124 -4.05 -3.01 -13.31
N ALA A 125 -5.27 -2.79 -13.81
CA ALA A 125 -6.17 -3.86 -14.21
C ALA A 125 -5.56 -4.77 -15.29
N ALA A 126 -4.91 -4.20 -16.31
CA ALA A 126 -4.22 -4.95 -17.36
C ALA A 126 -3.09 -5.83 -16.83
N SER A 127 -2.42 -5.43 -15.75
CA SER A 127 -1.37 -6.22 -15.11
C SER A 127 -1.87 -7.27 -14.11
N ARG A 128 -3.19 -7.30 -13.88
CA ARG A 128 -3.88 -8.18 -12.93
C ARG A 128 -4.83 -9.12 -13.66
N ARG A 129 -6.09 -9.16 -13.24
CA ARG A 129 -7.12 -10.07 -13.80
C ARG A 129 -7.82 -9.51 -15.04
N GLY A 130 -7.45 -8.30 -15.49
CA GLY A 130 -8.02 -7.66 -16.67
C GLY A 130 -9.42 -7.07 -16.46
N ARG A 131 -9.85 -6.89 -15.21
CA ARG A 131 -11.19 -6.43 -14.86
C ARG A 131 -11.12 -5.11 -14.10
N ILE A 132 -11.94 -4.12 -14.50
CA ILE A 132 -12.01 -2.81 -13.86
C ILE A 132 -13.46 -2.34 -13.74
N SER A 133 -13.84 -1.97 -12.53
CA SER A 133 -15.14 -1.37 -12.22
C SER A 133 -14.95 0.14 -12.00
N VAL A 134 -15.67 0.95 -12.76
CA VAL A 134 -15.56 2.40 -12.73
C VAL A 134 -16.76 2.99 -12.00
N VAL A 135 -16.50 3.79 -10.97
CA VAL A 135 -17.51 4.41 -10.11
C VAL A 135 -17.36 5.92 -10.14
N GLY A 136 -18.30 6.63 -10.74
CA GLY A 136 -18.27 8.09 -10.80
C GLY A 136 -19.24 8.66 -11.82
N GLU A 137 -19.71 9.88 -11.57
CA GLU A 137 -20.81 10.46 -12.34
C GLU A 137 -20.53 11.87 -12.86
N THR A 138 -19.44 12.54 -12.41
CA THR A 138 -19.19 13.92 -12.84
C THR A 138 -18.85 13.99 -14.34
N PRO A 139 -19.23 15.09 -15.04
CA PRO A 139 -18.90 15.24 -16.46
C PRO A 139 -17.41 15.15 -16.78
N ALA A 140 -16.57 15.71 -15.90
CA ALA A 140 -15.11 15.65 -16.05
C ALA A 140 -14.59 14.20 -15.96
N TRP A 141 -15.12 13.40 -15.04
CA TRP A 141 -14.81 11.99 -14.88
C TRP A 141 -15.20 11.18 -16.12
N ARG A 142 -16.43 11.34 -16.60
CA ARG A 142 -16.92 10.65 -17.80
C ARG A 142 -16.09 10.97 -19.04
N SER A 143 -15.73 12.23 -19.26
CA SER A 143 -14.89 12.63 -20.40
C SER A 143 -13.50 12.00 -20.33
N ALA A 144 -12.90 11.94 -19.14
CA ALA A 144 -11.62 11.27 -18.93
C ALA A 144 -11.72 9.74 -19.15
N LEU A 145 -12.80 9.12 -18.68
CA LEU A 145 -13.08 7.70 -18.88
C LEU A 145 -13.24 7.32 -20.34
N GLU A 146 -14.02 8.08 -21.13
CA GLU A 146 -14.19 7.84 -22.56
C GLU A 146 -12.84 7.88 -23.31
N SER A 147 -12.00 8.85 -22.97
CA SER A 147 -10.67 9.00 -23.54
C SER A 147 -9.75 7.82 -23.21
N GLU A 148 -9.82 7.31 -21.98
CA GLU A 148 -8.98 6.21 -21.55
C GLU A 148 -9.48 4.87 -22.09
N ARG A 149 -10.78 4.63 -22.11
CA ARG A 149 -11.41 3.42 -22.64
C ARG A 149 -11.00 3.13 -24.10
N ALA A 150 -10.84 4.18 -24.90
CA ALA A 150 -10.41 4.06 -26.31
C ALA A 150 -8.97 3.55 -26.47
N ARG A 151 -8.16 3.56 -25.41
CA ARG A 151 -6.75 3.13 -25.42
C ARG A 151 -6.54 1.68 -25.02
N TRP A 152 -7.53 1.05 -24.36
CA TRP A 152 -7.39 -0.26 -23.76
C TRP A 152 -8.37 -1.26 -24.35
N ASP A 153 -7.93 -1.98 -25.37
CA ASP A 153 -8.65 -3.11 -25.93
C ASP A 153 -8.42 -4.36 -25.06
N GLY A 154 -9.48 -5.10 -24.78
CA GLY A 154 -9.40 -6.41 -24.10
C GLY A 154 -9.50 -6.36 -22.58
N LEU A 155 -9.74 -5.20 -21.95
CA LEU A 155 -10.15 -5.12 -20.55
C LEU A 155 -11.67 -5.27 -20.40
N ASP A 156 -12.07 -5.99 -19.37
CA ASP A 156 -13.48 -6.07 -18.94
C ASP A 156 -13.79 -4.81 -18.09
N VAL A 157 -14.41 -3.81 -18.74
CA VAL A 157 -14.71 -2.50 -18.15
C VAL A 157 -16.20 -2.40 -17.88
N GLU A 158 -16.57 -2.36 -16.63
CA GLU A 158 -17.95 -2.11 -16.21
C GLU A 158 -18.09 -0.76 -15.50
N GLU A 159 -19.25 -0.14 -15.64
CA GLU A 159 -19.61 1.06 -14.89
C GLU A 159 -20.61 0.69 -13.81
N LEU A 160 -20.32 1.03 -12.57
CA LEU A 160 -21.15 0.76 -11.41
C LEU A 160 -21.52 2.05 -10.70
N THR A 161 -22.71 2.10 -10.14
CA THR A 161 -23.05 3.10 -9.14
C THR A 161 -22.34 2.77 -7.81
N LEU A 162 -22.22 3.76 -6.93
CA LEU A 162 -21.73 3.53 -5.57
C LEU A 162 -22.56 2.44 -4.85
N GLY A 163 -23.90 2.46 -5.01
CA GLY A 163 -24.76 1.48 -4.38
C GLY A 163 -24.51 0.05 -4.87
N GLU A 164 -24.38 -0.16 -6.18
CA GLU A 164 -24.05 -1.46 -6.75
C GLU A 164 -22.68 -1.97 -6.29
N THR A 165 -21.69 -1.06 -6.19
CA THR A 165 -20.35 -1.41 -5.70
C THR A 165 -20.41 -1.87 -4.25
N LEU A 166 -21.13 -1.17 -3.39
CA LEU A 166 -21.29 -1.55 -1.98
C LEU A 166 -22.02 -2.89 -1.81
N VAL A 167 -23.05 -3.15 -2.64
CA VAL A 167 -23.74 -4.45 -2.64
C VAL A 167 -22.75 -5.57 -3.02
N ARG A 168 -21.97 -5.40 -4.10
CA ARG A 168 -20.97 -6.39 -4.51
C ARG A 168 -19.89 -6.62 -3.47
N LEU A 169 -19.40 -5.57 -2.82
CA LEU A 169 -18.45 -5.71 -1.71
C LEU A 169 -19.01 -6.58 -0.58
N GLY A 170 -20.31 -6.46 -0.30
CA GLY A 170 -20.96 -7.24 0.75
C GLY A 170 -21.35 -8.66 0.36
N GLU A 171 -21.69 -8.92 -0.90
CA GLU A 171 -22.14 -10.22 -1.39
C GLU A 171 -20.99 -11.10 -1.89
N ASP A 172 -20.10 -10.53 -2.69
CA ASP A 172 -18.94 -11.21 -3.28
C ASP A 172 -17.85 -10.21 -3.67
N ALA A 173 -17.03 -9.79 -2.71
CA ALA A 173 -15.91 -8.89 -2.94
C ALA A 173 -14.87 -9.46 -3.93
N THR A 174 -14.80 -10.79 -4.09
CA THR A 174 -13.85 -11.45 -5.01
C THR A 174 -14.22 -11.27 -6.48
N SER A 175 -15.46 -10.87 -6.77
CA SER A 175 -15.92 -10.52 -8.11
C SER A 175 -15.29 -9.20 -8.61
N LEU A 176 -14.81 -8.33 -7.70
CA LEU A 176 -14.14 -7.08 -8.01
C LEU A 176 -12.62 -7.31 -8.10
N ASP A 177 -11.95 -6.58 -9.00
CA ASP A 177 -10.47 -6.61 -9.13
C ASP A 177 -9.88 -5.22 -8.90
N VAL A 178 -10.14 -4.28 -9.80
CA VAL A 178 -9.78 -2.88 -9.65
C VAL A 178 -11.05 -2.06 -9.67
N VAL A 179 -11.29 -1.31 -8.62
CA VAL A 179 -12.36 -0.32 -8.53
C VAL A 179 -11.71 1.06 -8.61
N VAL A 180 -12.03 1.83 -9.64
CA VAL A 180 -11.55 3.20 -9.78
C VAL A 180 -12.69 4.18 -9.60
N THR A 181 -12.46 5.21 -8.80
CA THR A 181 -13.49 6.16 -8.43
C THR A 181 -13.00 7.60 -8.31
N GLU A 182 -13.92 8.54 -8.21
CA GLU A 182 -13.64 9.96 -8.00
C GLU A 182 -13.03 10.22 -6.62
N ALA A 183 -12.25 11.30 -6.49
CA ALA A 183 -11.46 11.61 -5.29
C ALA A 183 -12.26 11.54 -3.98
N HIS A 184 -13.49 12.04 -3.98
CA HIS A 184 -14.34 12.12 -2.78
C HIS A 184 -14.94 10.77 -2.33
N LEU A 185 -14.92 9.74 -3.19
CA LEU A 185 -15.46 8.41 -2.88
C LEU A 185 -14.40 7.39 -2.48
N VAL A 186 -13.12 7.67 -2.73
CA VAL A 186 -12.04 6.68 -2.52
C VAL A 186 -12.00 6.21 -1.07
N ASP A 187 -12.01 7.11 -0.09
CA ASP A 187 -11.94 6.73 1.33
C ASP A 187 -13.15 5.91 1.75
N ALA A 188 -14.35 6.31 1.33
CA ALA A 188 -15.57 5.59 1.65
C ALA A 188 -15.57 4.16 1.09
N LEU A 189 -15.07 3.95 -0.14
CA LEU A 189 -14.97 2.62 -0.73
C LEU A 189 -13.87 1.78 -0.10
N VAL A 190 -12.73 2.38 0.27
CA VAL A 190 -11.67 1.68 1.01
C VAL A 190 -12.17 1.24 2.38
N ASP A 191 -12.82 2.14 3.12
CA ASP A 191 -13.38 1.81 4.44
C ASP A 191 -14.46 0.72 4.35
N ALA A 192 -15.32 0.78 3.33
CA ALA A 192 -16.30 -0.27 3.08
C ALA A 192 -15.64 -1.61 2.75
N ALA A 193 -14.67 -1.64 1.84
CA ALA A 193 -13.95 -2.86 1.49
C ALA A 193 -13.22 -3.46 2.71
N ALA A 194 -12.57 -2.63 3.53
CA ALA A 194 -11.93 -3.06 4.77
C ALA A 194 -12.93 -3.62 5.80
N ALA A 195 -14.11 -2.99 5.92
CA ALA A 195 -15.16 -3.46 6.82
C ALA A 195 -15.70 -4.83 6.40
N PHE A 196 -15.91 -5.06 5.09
CA PHE A 196 -16.34 -6.37 4.58
C PHE A 196 -15.23 -7.43 4.67
N ALA A 197 -13.95 -7.03 4.53
CA ALA A 197 -12.81 -7.91 4.79
C ALA A 197 -12.57 -8.17 6.30
N GLY A 198 -13.33 -7.53 7.18
CA GLY A 198 -13.31 -7.75 8.63
C GLY A 198 -12.26 -6.96 9.40
N SER A 199 -11.33 -6.26 8.74
CA SER A 199 -10.30 -5.48 9.41
C SER A 199 -9.65 -4.43 8.51
N HIS A 200 -9.31 -3.27 9.09
CA HIS A 200 -8.42 -2.29 8.44
C HIS A 200 -6.94 -2.71 8.42
N ALA A 201 -6.56 -3.72 9.18
CA ALA A 201 -5.20 -4.26 9.16
C ALA A 201 -4.83 -4.90 7.81
N VAL A 202 -5.83 -5.27 6.99
CA VAL A 202 -5.62 -5.86 5.65
C VAL A 202 -5.48 -4.82 4.53
N VAL A 203 -5.36 -3.53 4.87
CA VAL A 203 -5.26 -2.43 3.91
C VAL A 203 -3.84 -1.90 3.82
N ALA A 204 -3.35 -1.76 2.60
CA ALA A 204 -2.10 -1.04 2.30
C ALA A 204 -2.36 0.06 1.26
N HIS A 205 -1.86 1.25 1.53
CA HIS A 205 -1.97 2.40 0.63
C HIS A 205 -0.70 2.66 -0.16
N ALA A 206 -0.87 3.10 -1.40
CA ALA A 206 0.14 3.75 -2.22
C ALA A 206 -0.39 5.10 -2.69
N TRP A 207 0.42 6.14 -2.56
CA TRP A 207 0.23 7.43 -3.22
C TRP A 207 1.38 7.63 -4.20
N LEU A 208 1.07 7.85 -5.44
CA LEU A 208 2.05 7.84 -6.51
C LEU A 208 2.01 9.17 -7.27
N PRO A 209 3.17 9.80 -7.48
CA PRO A 209 3.29 10.95 -8.36
C PRO A 209 3.39 10.49 -9.83
N ASP A 210 3.30 11.41 -10.76
CA ASP A 210 3.64 11.14 -12.16
C ASP A 210 5.14 10.84 -12.31
N GLU A 211 5.98 11.56 -11.55
CA GLU A 211 7.43 11.36 -11.49
C GLU A 211 7.93 11.48 -10.04
N GLY A 212 8.92 10.65 -9.69
CA GLY A 212 9.53 10.66 -8.36
C GLY A 212 9.12 9.48 -7.48
N PRO A 213 9.46 9.52 -6.17
CA PRO A 213 9.20 8.43 -5.25
C PRO A 213 7.72 8.34 -4.87
N GLY A 214 7.18 7.13 -4.91
CA GLY A 214 5.87 6.83 -4.34
C GLY A 214 5.93 6.73 -2.82
N VAL A 215 4.79 6.96 -2.17
CA VAL A 215 4.62 6.86 -0.71
C VAL A 215 3.73 5.68 -0.39
N PHE A 216 4.15 4.86 0.58
CA PHE A 216 3.48 3.63 0.97
C PHE A 216 3.24 3.63 2.48
N ALA A 217 2.04 3.23 2.90
CA ALA A 217 1.66 3.21 4.30
C ALA A 217 0.57 2.17 4.60
N PRO A 218 0.41 1.71 5.86
CA PRO A 218 -0.73 0.91 6.26
C PRO A 218 -2.03 1.70 6.14
N GLY A 219 -3.17 1.00 6.12
CA GLY A 219 -4.48 1.61 6.03
C GLY A 219 -4.80 2.55 7.20
N ARG A 220 -4.48 2.11 8.39
CA ARG A 220 -4.59 2.89 9.64
C ARG A 220 -3.50 2.47 10.62
N THR A 221 -3.14 3.36 11.53
CA THR A 221 -2.31 3.03 12.70
C THR A 221 -3.20 2.69 13.90
N ALA A 222 -2.68 1.84 14.78
CA ALA A 222 -3.33 1.57 16.04
C ALA A 222 -3.30 2.80 16.96
N SER A 223 -4.17 2.79 17.97
CA SER A 223 -4.24 3.86 18.96
C SER A 223 -2.90 4.06 19.69
N ALA A 224 -2.54 5.32 19.96
CA ALA A 224 -1.29 5.67 20.61
C ALA A 224 -1.14 5.14 22.05
N ASP A 225 -2.25 4.78 22.70
CA ASP A 225 -2.26 4.24 24.05
C ASP A 225 -1.67 2.82 24.18
N VAL A 226 -1.53 2.10 23.06
CA VAL A 226 -0.82 0.80 23.00
C VAL A 226 0.64 0.91 22.54
N ALA A 227 1.13 2.11 22.34
CA ALA A 227 2.50 2.36 21.89
C ALA A 227 3.54 1.83 22.87
N GLY A 228 4.55 1.11 22.37
CA GLY A 228 5.64 0.55 23.16
C GLY A 228 5.30 -0.73 23.92
N PHE A 229 4.05 -1.24 23.86
CA PHE A 229 3.70 -2.53 24.45
C PHE A 229 3.98 -3.73 23.52
N GLY A 230 4.29 -3.49 22.26
CA GLY A 230 4.59 -4.55 21.29
C GLY A 230 3.37 -5.41 20.92
N VAL A 231 2.16 -4.91 21.09
CA VAL A 231 0.90 -5.65 20.87
C VAL A 231 0.16 -5.25 19.60
N VAL A 232 0.79 -4.43 18.77
CA VAL A 232 0.18 -3.93 17.54
C VAL A 232 0.30 -4.95 16.41
N ASP A 233 -0.79 -5.16 15.69
CA ASP A 233 -0.79 -5.99 14.48
C ASP A 233 -0.01 -5.30 13.35
N PRO A 234 1.14 -5.85 12.90
CA PRO A 234 1.94 -5.25 11.86
C PRO A 234 1.50 -5.62 10.43
N THR A 235 0.42 -6.39 10.26
CA THR A 235 -0.04 -6.89 8.96
C THR A 235 -0.14 -5.79 7.91
N GLY A 236 -0.85 -4.70 8.21
CA GLY A 236 -1.01 -3.58 7.26
C GLY A 236 0.31 -2.93 6.88
N MET A 237 1.25 -2.83 7.82
CA MET A 237 2.59 -2.27 7.55
C MET A 237 3.44 -3.20 6.67
N LEU A 238 3.36 -4.50 6.89
CA LEU A 238 4.05 -5.50 6.07
C LEU A 238 3.44 -5.59 4.66
N LEU A 239 2.12 -5.45 4.53
CA LEU A 239 1.43 -5.33 3.25
C LEU A 239 1.80 -4.04 2.51
N ALA A 240 1.94 -2.91 3.22
CA ALA A 240 2.44 -1.67 2.64
C ALA A 240 3.89 -1.82 2.15
N THR A 241 4.72 -2.54 2.89
CA THR A 241 6.09 -2.89 2.48
C THR A 241 6.09 -3.77 1.21
N SER A 242 5.17 -4.74 1.12
CA SER A 242 4.99 -5.54 -0.09
C SER A 242 4.56 -4.67 -1.28
N LEU A 243 3.60 -3.79 -1.09
CA LEU A 243 3.14 -2.86 -2.13
C LEU A 243 4.27 -1.92 -2.59
N MET A 244 5.10 -1.43 -1.66
CA MET A 244 6.30 -0.65 -1.96
C MET A 244 7.30 -1.45 -2.79
N LEU A 245 7.55 -2.70 -2.48
CA LEU A 245 8.41 -3.58 -3.28
C LEU A 245 7.91 -3.69 -4.72
N ALA A 246 6.60 -3.89 -4.93
CA ALA A 246 6.01 -4.02 -6.26
C ALA A 246 6.06 -2.71 -7.05
N GLU A 247 5.50 -1.63 -6.48
CA GLU A 247 5.20 -0.39 -7.19
C GLU A 247 6.29 0.67 -7.06
N GLY A 248 6.97 0.75 -5.93
CA GLY A 248 8.09 1.67 -5.69
C GLY A 248 9.41 1.12 -6.24
N LEU A 249 9.84 -0.02 -5.73
CA LEU A 249 11.14 -0.60 -6.02
C LEU A 249 11.16 -1.45 -7.30
N LYS A 250 10.00 -1.73 -7.91
CA LYS A 250 9.82 -2.60 -9.10
C LYS A 250 10.36 -4.02 -8.88
N ARG A 251 10.16 -4.56 -7.68
CA ARG A 251 10.58 -5.90 -7.24
C ARG A 251 9.37 -6.83 -7.03
N ARG A 252 8.58 -7.06 -8.07
CA ARG A 252 7.32 -7.81 -8.00
C ARG A 252 7.44 -9.21 -7.42
N SER A 253 8.53 -9.95 -7.72
CA SER A 253 8.74 -11.28 -7.13
C SER A 253 8.96 -11.18 -5.61
N ALA A 254 9.78 -10.23 -5.15
CA ALA A 254 10.01 -9.96 -3.73
C ALA A 254 8.72 -9.55 -2.99
N SER A 255 7.90 -8.72 -3.64
CA SER A 255 6.57 -8.36 -3.15
C SER A 255 5.69 -9.58 -2.91
N ARG A 256 5.50 -10.43 -3.94
CA ARG A 256 4.69 -11.66 -3.83
C ARG A 256 5.17 -12.59 -2.73
N THR A 257 6.50 -12.74 -2.60
CA THR A 257 7.09 -13.57 -1.55
C THR A 257 6.70 -13.07 -0.16
N LEU A 258 6.83 -11.76 0.10
CA LEU A 258 6.45 -11.16 1.37
C LEU A 258 4.94 -11.26 1.62
N GLU A 259 4.13 -10.91 0.63
CA GLU A 259 2.67 -10.90 0.71
C GLU A 259 2.10 -12.27 1.09
N ARG A 260 2.60 -13.35 0.47
CA ARG A 260 2.20 -14.71 0.81
C ARG A 260 2.57 -15.10 2.24
N ALA A 261 3.79 -14.75 2.68
CA ALA A 261 4.22 -15.03 4.04
C ALA A 261 3.33 -14.30 5.06
N VAL A 262 2.98 -13.04 4.78
CA VAL A 262 2.05 -12.25 5.62
C VAL A 262 0.66 -12.89 5.65
N GLY A 263 0.10 -13.26 4.50
CA GLY A 263 -1.21 -13.92 4.43
C GLY A 263 -1.23 -15.23 5.21
N THR A 264 -0.23 -16.09 5.02
CA THR A 264 -0.12 -17.36 5.75
C THR A 264 0.03 -17.15 7.27
N ALA A 265 0.80 -16.15 7.70
CA ALA A 265 0.93 -15.82 9.12
C ALA A 265 -0.38 -15.31 9.73
N ALA A 266 -1.15 -14.53 8.97
CA ALA A 266 -2.43 -13.98 9.42
C ALA A 266 -3.52 -15.06 9.58
N ASP A 267 -3.49 -16.12 8.76
CA ASP A 267 -4.42 -17.26 8.88
C ASP A 267 -4.10 -18.17 10.09
N GLY A 268 -2.87 -18.16 10.56
CA GLY A 268 -2.44 -18.89 11.76
C GLY A 268 -2.84 -18.12 13.01
N ASN A 269 -3.83 -18.62 13.74
CA ASN A 269 -4.41 -18.10 14.98
C ASN A 269 -3.53 -17.13 15.81
N GLY A 270 -3.86 -15.84 15.77
CA GLY A 270 -3.61 -14.83 16.79
C GLY A 270 -2.20 -14.80 17.40
N HIS A 271 -1.26 -14.14 16.71
CA HIS A 271 0.03 -13.84 17.35
C HIS A 271 -0.18 -12.82 18.49
N ALA A 272 0.42 -13.12 19.64
CA ALA A 272 0.19 -12.35 20.85
C ALA A 272 0.85 -10.96 20.84
N ASP A 273 1.83 -10.73 19.95
CA ASP A 273 2.57 -9.48 19.86
C ASP A 273 3.14 -9.20 18.45
N THR A 274 3.51 -7.94 18.20
CA THR A 274 4.07 -7.41 16.95
C THR A 274 5.32 -8.18 16.52
N ARG A 275 6.19 -8.52 17.46
CA ARG A 275 7.45 -9.21 17.18
C ARG A 275 7.21 -10.66 16.81
N ALA A 276 6.37 -11.37 17.55
CA ALA A 276 6.05 -12.77 17.29
C ALA A 276 5.40 -12.93 15.90
N PHE A 277 4.49 -12.02 15.52
CA PHE A 277 3.93 -12.01 14.18
C PHE A 277 5.01 -11.78 13.11
N THR A 278 5.88 -10.79 13.31
CA THR A 278 6.97 -10.49 12.36
C THR A 278 7.94 -11.66 12.23
N ASP A 279 8.30 -12.31 13.35
CA ASP A 279 9.15 -13.51 13.36
C ASP A 279 8.49 -14.65 12.57
N ALA A 280 7.19 -14.89 12.78
CA ALA A 280 6.43 -15.89 12.02
C ALA A 280 6.42 -15.61 10.52
N VAL A 281 6.23 -14.35 10.11
CA VAL A 281 6.33 -13.96 8.69
C VAL A 281 7.72 -14.24 8.13
N ILE A 282 8.78 -13.90 8.87
CA ILE A 282 10.18 -14.13 8.45
C ILE A 282 10.49 -15.64 8.34
N ASP A 283 9.97 -16.45 9.25
CA ASP A 283 10.16 -17.92 9.24
C ASP A 283 9.42 -18.60 8.07
N LEU A 284 8.30 -18.01 7.62
CA LEU A 284 7.54 -18.46 6.46
C LEU A 284 8.18 -18.06 5.12
N LEU A 285 9.13 -17.13 5.11
CA LEU A 285 9.87 -16.79 3.88
C LEU A 285 10.71 -17.96 3.41
N PRO A 286 10.83 -18.20 2.09
CA PRO A 286 11.71 -19.21 1.52
C PRO A 286 13.13 -19.12 2.08
N GLN A 287 13.79 -20.28 2.25
CA GLN A 287 15.15 -20.30 2.80
C GLN A 287 16.22 -20.05 1.73
N SER A 288 15.90 -20.31 0.45
CA SER A 288 16.79 -20.12 -0.68
C SER A 288 16.06 -19.62 -1.93
N ARG A 289 16.82 -19.16 -2.92
CA ARG A 289 16.27 -18.74 -4.22
C ARG A 289 15.58 -19.91 -4.96
N THR A 290 16.10 -21.11 -4.86
CA THR A 290 15.48 -22.30 -5.46
C THR A 290 14.09 -22.53 -4.86
N ASP A 291 13.94 -22.29 -3.56
CA ASP A 291 12.65 -22.38 -2.89
C ASP A 291 11.70 -21.25 -3.33
N VAL A 292 12.21 -20.06 -3.64
CA VAL A 292 11.41 -18.96 -4.22
C VAL A 292 10.83 -19.37 -5.58
N GLU A 293 11.62 -19.99 -6.44
CA GLU A 293 11.16 -20.43 -7.77
C GLU A 293 10.07 -21.52 -7.65
N LEU A 294 10.21 -22.43 -6.69
CA LEU A 294 9.20 -23.43 -6.36
C LEU A 294 7.94 -22.78 -5.73
N PHE A 295 8.14 -21.83 -4.85
CA PHE A 295 7.09 -21.08 -4.18
C PHE A 295 6.28 -20.23 -5.17
N ASP A 296 6.93 -19.59 -6.15
CA ASP A 296 6.27 -18.84 -7.24
C ASP A 296 5.63 -19.76 -8.29
N GLY A 297 6.14 -20.96 -8.49
CA GLY A 297 5.64 -21.95 -9.46
C GLY A 297 4.40 -22.72 -9.02
N ALA A 298 4.18 -22.89 -7.72
CA ALA A 298 3.07 -23.67 -7.17
C ALA A 298 1.69 -23.00 -7.32
N TRP A 299 1.63 -21.74 -7.81
CA TRP A 299 0.43 -20.92 -7.91
C TRP A 299 0.23 -20.27 -9.30
N ARG A 300 0.75 -20.87 -10.34
CA ARG A 300 0.46 -20.48 -11.74
C ARG A 300 -0.78 -21.18 -12.26
#